data_c86288d3ca908284853c4baeb2dcb74c
#
_entry.id   c86288d3ca908284853c4baeb2dcb74c
#
_cell.length_a   1.000
_cell.length_b   1.000
_cell.length_c   1.000
_cell.angle_alpha   90.00
_cell.angle_beta   90.00
_cell.angle_gamma   90.00
#
_symmetry.space_group_name_H-M   'P 1'
#
loop_
_entity.id
_entity.type
_entity.pdbx_description
1 polymer ?
#
loop_
_entity_poly.entity_id
_entity_poly.type
_entity_poly.pdbx_seq_one_letter_code
_entity_poly.pdbx_strand_id
1 'polypeptide(L)'
;NNYGNTAVGYGSGGGIVEGYYNTFLGYQSGDACTSGTDNVCVGWDADTDASNRVGAVSLGSGIGTFAANNSFRVKGDGGVYNTGNTSAWNTTSDERIKKNITDSTVGLAEINQIKVRNFEYRTADEITDSALQAYDKDQIAVAMSGVQVGCIAQELKTVIPSAVGTDDRGIHTVQSDEIN
;
A
#
# COMPACT_ATOMS: atom_id res chain seq x y z
N ASN A 1 16.52 -6.62 24.00
CA ASN A 1 15.84 -5.67 24.89
C ASN A 1 14.42 -5.46 24.37
N ASN A 2 13.43 -5.58 25.27
CA ASN A 2 12.03 -5.42 24.97
C ASN A 2 11.44 -4.40 25.95
N TYR A 3 11.13 -3.18 25.49
CA TYR A 3 10.60 -2.11 26.34
C TYR A 3 9.72 -1.11 25.57
N GLY A 4 8.88 -0.39 26.31
CA GLY A 4 8.02 0.64 25.74
C GLY A 4 6.90 0.12 24.83
N ASN A 5 6.63 -1.19 24.84
CA ASN A 5 5.55 -1.78 24.07
C ASN A 5 4.22 -1.73 24.83
N THR A 6 3.15 -1.51 24.11
CA THR A 6 1.77 -1.63 24.58
C THR A 6 1.06 -2.69 23.78
N ALA A 7 0.54 -3.73 24.47
CA ALA A 7 -0.20 -4.81 23.83
C ALA A 7 -1.50 -5.09 24.61
N VAL A 8 -2.63 -5.06 23.92
CA VAL A 8 -3.97 -5.30 24.50
C VAL A 8 -4.75 -6.25 23.60
N GLY A 9 -5.07 -7.40 24.09
CA GLY A 9 -5.82 -8.45 23.39
C GLY A 9 -5.14 -9.82 23.54
N TYR A 10 -5.90 -10.88 23.23
CA TYR A 10 -5.37 -12.24 23.29
C TYR A 10 -4.27 -12.42 22.23
N GLY A 11 -3.07 -12.86 22.63
CA GLY A 11 -1.92 -13.05 21.72
C GLY A 11 -1.33 -11.77 21.14
N SER A 12 -1.83 -10.60 21.52
CA SER A 12 -1.33 -9.32 21.06
C SER A 12 0.14 -9.14 21.43
N GLY A 13 1.00 -8.84 20.44
CA GLY A 13 2.45 -8.71 20.63
C GLY A 13 3.15 -9.99 21.09
N GLY A 14 2.51 -11.16 20.93
CA GLY A 14 3.01 -12.43 21.45
C GLY A 14 4.34 -12.88 20.85
N GLY A 15 4.70 -12.39 19.67
CA GLY A 15 5.96 -12.68 18.99
C GLY A 15 7.14 -11.82 19.41
N ILE A 16 6.94 -10.75 20.17
CA ILE A 16 8.00 -9.76 20.47
C ILE A 16 9.11 -10.36 21.35
N VAL A 17 10.34 -10.27 20.85
CA VAL A 17 11.56 -10.71 21.55
C VAL A 17 12.48 -9.53 21.87
N GLU A 18 12.75 -8.66 20.89
CA GLU A 18 13.70 -7.53 21.02
C GLU A 18 13.12 -6.18 20.55
N GLY A 19 11.84 -6.15 20.18
CA GLY A 19 11.17 -4.93 19.69
C GLY A 19 10.85 -3.92 20.79
N TYR A 20 10.76 -2.64 20.43
CA TYR A 20 10.44 -1.56 21.36
C TYR A 20 9.55 -0.48 20.70
N TYR A 21 8.83 0.25 21.58
CA TYR A 21 7.90 1.34 21.18
C TYR A 21 6.78 0.90 20.24
N ASN A 22 6.35 -0.36 20.29
CA ASN A 22 5.23 -0.82 19.48
C ASN A 22 3.90 -0.68 20.23
N THR A 23 2.83 -0.45 19.49
CA THR A 23 1.45 -0.44 20.00
C THR A 23 0.62 -1.47 19.25
N PHE A 24 0.14 -2.48 19.96
CA PHE A 24 -0.68 -3.57 19.44
C PHE A 24 -2.02 -3.63 20.16
N LEU A 25 -3.10 -3.55 19.41
CA LEU A 25 -4.46 -3.57 19.97
C LEU A 25 -5.35 -4.48 19.14
N GLY A 26 -5.74 -5.61 19.69
CA GLY A 26 -6.62 -6.58 19.05
C GLY A 26 -6.18 -8.03 19.29
N TYR A 27 -7.03 -8.98 18.87
CA TYR A 27 -6.69 -10.40 18.90
C TYR A 27 -5.53 -10.67 17.95
N GLN A 28 -4.44 -11.27 18.41
CA GLN A 28 -3.19 -11.59 17.65
C GLN A 28 -2.59 -10.38 16.88
N SER A 29 -2.89 -9.17 17.31
CA SER A 29 -2.31 -7.98 16.68
C SER A 29 -0.80 -7.90 16.99
N GLY A 30 0.04 -7.72 15.97
CA GLY A 30 1.47 -7.61 16.10
C GLY A 30 2.20 -8.91 16.49
N ASP A 31 1.61 -10.08 16.28
CA ASP A 31 2.23 -11.34 16.71
C ASP A 31 3.38 -11.82 15.81
N ALA A 32 3.42 -11.40 14.54
CA ALA A 32 4.56 -11.64 13.66
C ALA A 32 5.75 -10.67 13.91
N CYS A 33 5.54 -9.58 14.65
CA CYS A 33 6.58 -8.62 14.96
C CYS A 33 7.51 -9.14 16.07
N THR A 34 8.73 -9.55 15.75
CA THR A 34 9.67 -10.09 16.76
C THR A 34 10.74 -9.10 17.22
N SER A 35 11.23 -8.24 16.34
CA SER A 35 12.28 -7.25 16.60
C SER A 35 11.98 -5.88 16.00
N GLY A 36 10.75 -5.65 15.56
CA GLY A 36 10.31 -4.38 15.00
C GLY A 36 10.18 -3.27 16.03
N THR A 37 10.25 -2.02 15.60
CA THR A 37 10.17 -0.84 16.45
C THR A 37 9.22 0.21 15.89
N ASP A 38 8.61 1.00 16.79
CA ASP A 38 7.74 2.13 16.40
C ASP A 38 6.52 1.72 15.54
N ASN A 39 6.06 0.48 15.65
CA ASN A 39 4.91 0.01 14.87
C ASN A 39 3.60 0.20 15.63
N VAL A 40 2.53 0.44 14.89
CA VAL A 40 1.16 0.51 15.38
C VAL A 40 0.30 -0.48 14.61
N CYS A 41 -0.19 -1.54 15.27
CA CYS A 41 -1.10 -2.51 14.69
C CYS A 41 -2.41 -2.53 15.48
N VAL A 42 -3.52 -2.22 14.83
CA VAL A 42 -4.84 -2.15 15.47
C VAL A 42 -5.86 -2.93 14.65
N GLY A 43 -6.42 -3.96 15.26
CA GLY A 43 -7.43 -4.82 14.66
C GLY A 43 -7.18 -6.30 14.93
N TRP A 44 -8.10 -7.16 14.49
CA TRP A 44 -7.93 -8.61 14.53
C TRP A 44 -6.85 -9.02 13.53
N ASP A 45 -5.80 -9.72 13.99
CA ASP A 45 -4.70 -10.19 13.13
C ASP A 45 -4.08 -9.05 12.29
N ALA A 46 -4.06 -7.85 12.88
CA ALA A 46 -3.42 -6.69 12.27
C ALA A 46 -1.92 -6.76 12.55
N ASP A 47 -1.11 -6.95 11.51
CA ASP A 47 0.29 -7.29 11.70
C ASP A 47 1.23 -6.55 10.76
N THR A 48 2.53 -6.77 10.97
CA THR A 48 3.60 -6.42 10.05
C THR A 48 3.96 -7.64 9.20
N ASP A 49 4.35 -7.43 7.94
CA ASP A 49 4.75 -8.51 7.02
C ASP A 49 6.13 -9.12 7.32
N ALA A 50 6.91 -8.46 8.13
CA ALA A 50 8.22 -8.92 8.53
C ALA A 50 8.47 -8.63 10.01
N SER A 51 9.21 -9.52 10.62
CA SER A 51 9.50 -9.52 12.06
C SER A 51 10.24 -8.29 12.58
N ASN A 52 10.89 -7.54 11.70
CA ASN A 52 11.78 -6.42 12.01
C ASN A 52 11.33 -5.07 11.43
N ARG A 53 10.07 -4.90 11.15
CA ARG A 53 9.55 -3.62 10.60
C ARG A 53 9.73 -2.45 11.56
N VAL A 54 9.96 -1.28 10.98
CA VAL A 54 10.11 -0.02 11.70
C VAL A 54 9.11 1.01 11.18
N GLY A 55 8.37 1.64 12.08
CA GLY A 55 7.46 2.74 11.76
C GLY A 55 6.24 2.35 10.92
N ALA A 56 5.83 1.10 10.92
CA ALA A 56 4.66 0.66 10.17
C ALA A 56 3.36 0.92 10.95
N VAL A 57 2.34 1.44 10.29
CA VAL A 57 1.00 1.61 10.85
C VAL A 57 0.01 0.71 10.09
N SER A 58 -0.59 -0.23 10.79
CA SER A 58 -1.52 -1.23 10.28
C SER A 58 -2.86 -1.12 11.00
N LEU A 59 -3.90 -0.68 10.30
CA LEU A 59 -5.24 -0.52 10.85
C LEU A 59 -6.24 -1.38 10.09
N GLY A 60 -6.90 -2.31 10.78
CA GLY A 60 -7.92 -3.18 10.19
C GLY A 60 -7.73 -4.64 10.53
N SER A 61 -8.33 -5.54 9.77
CA SER A 61 -8.38 -6.98 10.05
C SER A 61 -7.53 -7.76 9.04
N GLY A 62 -6.74 -8.74 9.52
CA GLY A 62 -5.94 -9.64 8.67
C GLY A 62 -4.98 -8.89 7.76
N ILE A 63 -4.28 -7.90 8.28
CA ILE A 63 -3.34 -7.11 7.48
C ILE A 63 -1.95 -7.70 7.64
N GLY A 64 -1.55 -8.54 6.73
CA GLY A 64 -0.27 -9.25 6.73
C GLY A 64 0.54 -8.98 5.53
N THR A 65 0.85 -7.88 5.00
CA THR A 65 1.93 -7.66 4.02
C THR A 65 2.22 -6.18 3.80
N PHE A 66 3.27 -5.70 4.40
CA PHE A 66 3.87 -4.40 4.10
C PHE A 66 5.25 -4.62 3.49
N ALA A 67 5.51 -4.10 2.35
CA ALA A 67 6.80 -4.23 1.69
C ALA A 67 7.86 -3.22 2.18
N ALA A 68 7.56 -2.31 3.12
CA ALA A 68 8.49 -1.25 3.51
C ALA A 68 8.32 -0.77 4.96
N ASN A 69 9.42 -0.27 5.54
CA ASN A 69 9.41 0.55 6.75
C ASN A 69 8.68 1.89 6.50
N ASN A 70 8.21 2.53 7.56
CA ASN A 70 7.52 3.82 7.53
C ASN A 70 6.28 3.84 6.61
N SER A 71 5.55 2.72 6.56
CA SER A 71 4.36 2.57 5.74
C SER A 71 3.09 2.78 6.57
N PHE A 72 2.05 3.30 5.93
CA PHE A 72 0.71 3.44 6.51
C PHE A 72 -0.28 2.64 5.69
N ARG A 73 -1.04 1.77 6.33
CA ARG A 73 -2.04 0.93 5.69
C ARG A 73 -3.33 0.87 6.49
N VAL A 74 -4.43 1.00 5.79
CA VAL A 74 -5.78 0.73 6.30
C VAL A 74 -6.39 -0.36 5.43
N LYS A 75 -6.87 -1.44 6.04
CA LYS A 75 -7.62 -2.51 5.37
C LYS A 75 -9.04 -2.56 5.92
N GLY A 76 -9.98 -2.49 5.00
CA GLY A 76 -11.41 -2.65 5.24
C GLY A 76 -12.09 -2.86 3.89
N ASP A 77 -13.34 -3.29 3.88
CA ASP A 77 -14.12 -3.53 2.65
C ASP A 77 -14.58 -2.24 1.96
N GLY A 78 -14.09 -1.11 2.40
CA GLY A 78 -14.36 0.22 1.84
C GLY A 78 -13.10 1.08 1.79
N GLY A 79 -13.10 2.10 0.96
CA GLY A 79 -11.98 3.05 0.88
C GLY A 79 -11.82 3.89 2.15
N VAL A 80 -10.68 4.56 2.28
CA VAL A 80 -10.48 5.60 3.30
C VAL A 80 -11.36 6.79 2.92
N TYR A 81 -12.36 7.10 3.76
CA TYR A 81 -13.30 8.18 3.51
C TYR A 81 -12.87 9.47 4.23
N ASN A 82 -12.68 10.54 3.46
CA ASN A 82 -12.40 11.87 3.99
C ASN A 82 -13.65 12.75 3.84
N THR A 83 -14.28 13.10 4.95
CA THR A 83 -15.48 13.94 4.97
C THR A 83 -15.24 15.37 4.47
N GLY A 84 -13.99 15.84 4.45
CA GLY A 84 -13.59 17.12 3.87
C GLY A 84 -13.58 17.14 2.35
N ASN A 85 -13.90 16.02 1.70
CA ASN A 85 -13.91 15.86 0.24
C ASN A 85 -12.61 16.29 -0.44
N THR A 86 -11.48 16.03 0.19
CA THR A 86 -10.14 16.23 -0.38
C THR A 86 -9.46 14.88 -0.54
N SER A 87 -8.89 14.59 -1.70
CA SER A 87 -8.13 13.36 -1.96
C SER A 87 -6.61 13.57 -1.81
N ALA A 88 -6.18 14.76 -1.43
CA ALA A 88 -4.79 15.13 -1.43
C ALA A 88 -4.07 14.71 -0.14
N TRP A 89 -3.04 13.90 -0.30
CA TRP A 89 -1.90 13.84 0.61
C TRP A 89 -0.94 14.94 0.19
N ASN A 90 -0.68 15.91 1.06
CA ASN A 90 0.23 17.01 0.72
C ASN A 90 1.66 16.49 0.55
N THR A 91 2.29 16.84 -0.55
CA THR A 91 3.71 16.58 -0.79
C THR A 91 4.52 17.85 -0.63
N THR A 92 5.71 17.74 -0.03
CA THR A 92 6.61 18.88 0.11
C THR A 92 7.24 19.21 -1.24
N SER A 93 7.09 20.46 -1.71
CA SER A 93 7.55 20.90 -3.03
C SER A 93 8.23 22.27 -3.00
N ASP A 94 8.89 22.63 -1.90
CA ASP A 94 9.60 23.90 -1.75
C ASP A 94 10.93 23.87 -2.56
N GLU A 95 11.17 24.90 -3.35
CA GLU A 95 12.38 25.06 -4.16
C GLU A 95 13.66 24.98 -3.32
N ARG A 96 13.64 25.47 -2.09
CA ARG A 96 14.80 25.53 -1.20
C ARG A 96 15.34 24.15 -0.78
N ILE A 97 14.52 23.11 -0.88
CA ILE A 97 14.89 21.73 -0.56
C ILE A 97 15.07 20.86 -1.79
N LYS A 98 14.84 21.41 -2.99
CA LYS A 98 15.06 20.75 -4.28
C LYS A 98 16.39 21.20 -4.88
N LYS A 99 17.02 20.35 -5.66
CA LYS A 99 18.25 20.64 -6.39
C LYS A 99 18.16 20.10 -7.83
N ASN A 100 19.00 20.62 -8.71
CA ASN A 100 19.08 20.20 -10.11
C ASN A 100 17.72 20.29 -10.84
N ILE A 101 17.01 21.38 -10.59
CA ILE A 101 15.68 21.61 -11.19
C ILE A 101 15.88 21.86 -12.67
N THR A 102 15.24 21.04 -13.49
CA THR A 102 15.22 21.15 -14.97
C THR A 102 13.80 20.97 -15.45
N ASP A 103 13.52 21.45 -16.64
CA ASP A 103 12.21 21.23 -17.28
C ASP A 103 11.97 19.74 -17.51
N SER A 104 10.74 19.29 -17.25
CA SER A 104 10.31 17.93 -17.55
C SER A 104 10.19 17.72 -19.06
N THR A 105 10.57 16.52 -19.51
CA THR A 105 10.30 16.08 -20.89
C THR A 105 8.87 15.55 -21.05
N VAL A 106 8.14 15.34 -19.94
CA VAL A 106 6.73 14.97 -19.94
C VAL A 106 5.91 16.25 -19.97
N GLY A 107 5.21 16.49 -21.06
CA GLY A 107 4.39 17.66 -21.29
C GLY A 107 3.03 17.31 -21.88
N LEU A 108 2.38 18.29 -22.46
CA LEU A 108 1.04 18.13 -23.03
C LEU A 108 0.99 17.08 -24.15
N ALA A 109 2.07 16.91 -24.90
CA ALA A 109 2.16 15.92 -25.98
C ALA A 109 2.08 14.47 -25.43
N GLU A 110 2.73 14.18 -24.31
CA GLU A 110 2.68 12.91 -23.61
C GLU A 110 1.33 12.71 -22.93
N ILE A 111 0.83 13.74 -22.25
CA ILE A 111 -0.48 13.70 -21.58
C ILE A 111 -1.60 13.36 -22.56
N ASN A 112 -1.58 13.93 -23.77
CA ASN A 112 -2.58 13.66 -24.81
C ASN A 112 -2.54 12.22 -25.36
N GLN A 113 -1.50 11.46 -25.09
CA GLN A 113 -1.37 10.04 -25.47
C GLN A 113 -1.95 9.09 -24.41
N ILE A 114 -2.23 9.59 -23.20
CA ILE A 114 -2.81 8.78 -22.12
C ILE A 114 -4.23 8.35 -22.53
N LYS A 115 -4.46 7.04 -22.49
CA LYS A 115 -5.76 6.46 -22.82
C LYS A 115 -6.55 6.19 -21.57
N VAL A 116 -7.74 6.77 -21.49
CA VAL A 116 -8.72 6.43 -20.46
C VAL A 116 -9.60 5.30 -21.00
N ARG A 117 -9.70 4.23 -20.20
CA ARG A 117 -10.42 3.00 -20.54
C ARG A 117 -11.61 2.78 -19.61
N ASN A 118 -12.64 2.16 -20.15
CA ASN A 118 -13.66 1.49 -19.35
C ASN A 118 -13.24 0.03 -19.20
N PHE A 119 -13.27 -0.50 -17.98
CA PHE A 119 -12.88 -1.89 -17.70
C PHE A 119 -13.67 -2.43 -16.50
N GLU A 120 -13.66 -3.73 -16.33
CA GLU A 120 -14.13 -4.41 -15.12
C GLU A 120 -12.96 -5.17 -14.51
N TYR A 121 -12.94 -5.29 -13.18
CA TYR A 121 -11.97 -6.14 -12.52
C TYR A 121 -12.34 -7.60 -12.69
N ARG A 122 -11.34 -8.44 -12.90
CA ARG A 122 -11.49 -9.89 -12.95
C ARG A 122 -11.79 -10.43 -11.56
N THR A 123 -12.67 -11.40 -11.49
CA THR A 123 -12.84 -12.24 -10.30
C THR A 123 -11.59 -13.12 -10.09
N ALA A 124 -11.43 -13.69 -8.90
CA ALA A 124 -10.31 -14.58 -8.59
C ALA A 124 -10.19 -15.76 -9.60
N ASP A 125 -11.33 -16.31 -10.01
CA ASP A 125 -11.38 -17.43 -10.96
C ASP A 125 -10.98 -17.04 -12.40
N GLU A 126 -11.19 -15.78 -12.77
CA GLU A 126 -10.83 -15.22 -14.08
C GLU A 126 -9.35 -14.80 -14.19
N ILE A 127 -8.62 -14.81 -13.08
CA ILE A 127 -7.17 -14.55 -13.07
C ILE A 127 -6.43 -15.82 -13.45
N THR A 128 -6.04 -15.91 -14.72
CA THR A 128 -5.39 -17.10 -15.31
C THR A 128 -3.92 -16.89 -15.65
N ASP A 129 -3.37 -15.70 -15.44
CA ASP A 129 -1.97 -15.40 -15.71
C ASP A 129 -1.05 -16.25 -14.83
N SER A 130 -0.11 -16.96 -15.46
CA SER A 130 0.76 -17.92 -14.78
C SER A 130 1.71 -17.26 -13.78
N ALA A 131 2.12 -16.01 -14.01
CA ALA A 131 2.97 -15.27 -13.10
C ALA A 131 2.23 -14.90 -11.80
N LEU A 132 0.91 -14.74 -11.86
CA LEU A 132 0.07 -14.42 -10.72
C LEU A 132 -0.44 -15.67 -9.98
N GLN A 133 -0.32 -16.86 -10.58
CA GLN A 133 -0.81 -18.09 -9.95
C GLN A 133 -0.01 -18.54 -8.71
N ALA A 134 1.18 -17.99 -8.52
CA ALA A 134 1.97 -18.24 -7.31
C ALA A 134 1.41 -17.51 -6.05
N TYR A 135 0.48 -16.60 -6.24
CA TYR A 135 -0.14 -15.80 -5.18
C TYR A 135 -1.58 -16.23 -4.95
N ASP A 136 -2.07 -15.95 -3.75
CA ASP A 136 -3.48 -16.14 -3.43
C ASP A 136 -4.35 -15.20 -4.27
N LYS A 137 -5.19 -15.79 -5.12
CA LYS A 137 -6.03 -15.06 -6.07
C LYS A 137 -7.04 -14.15 -5.42
N ASP A 138 -7.56 -14.52 -4.25
CA ASP A 138 -8.49 -13.70 -3.49
C ASP A 138 -7.83 -12.44 -2.92
N GLN A 139 -6.51 -12.47 -2.74
CA GLN A 139 -5.74 -11.29 -2.33
C GLN A 139 -5.30 -10.40 -3.50
N ILE A 140 -5.31 -10.92 -4.72
CA ILE A 140 -4.98 -10.19 -5.95
C ILE A 140 -6.23 -9.57 -6.54
N ALA A 141 -7.35 -10.29 -6.53
CA ALA A 141 -8.61 -9.83 -7.08
C ALA A 141 -9.11 -8.57 -6.36
N VAL A 142 -9.53 -7.61 -7.13
CA VAL A 142 -10.13 -6.37 -6.60
C VAL A 142 -11.63 -6.58 -6.49
N ALA A 143 -12.17 -6.54 -5.28
CA ALA A 143 -13.58 -6.75 -5.01
C ALA A 143 -14.43 -5.51 -5.38
N MET A 144 -14.42 -5.14 -6.67
CA MET A 144 -15.23 -4.06 -7.23
C MET A 144 -16.05 -4.61 -8.40
N SER A 145 -17.36 -4.35 -8.38
CA SER A 145 -18.26 -4.74 -9.46
C SER A 145 -18.59 -3.57 -10.38
N GLY A 146 -18.97 -3.90 -11.63
CA GLY A 146 -19.37 -2.95 -12.65
C GLY A 146 -18.21 -2.24 -13.32
N VAL A 147 -18.56 -1.43 -14.32
CA VAL A 147 -17.59 -0.73 -15.18
C VAL A 147 -16.86 0.35 -14.40
N GLN A 148 -15.55 0.30 -14.41
CA GLN A 148 -14.63 1.30 -13.89
C GLN A 148 -14.08 2.16 -15.04
N VAL A 149 -13.56 3.33 -14.68
CA VAL A 149 -12.93 4.26 -15.64
C VAL A 149 -11.53 4.59 -15.12
N GLY A 150 -10.51 4.40 -15.96
CA GLY A 150 -9.14 4.70 -15.56
C GLY A 150 -8.11 4.34 -16.62
N CYS A 151 -6.84 4.49 -16.28
CA CYS A 151 -5.73 4.11 -17.15
C CYS A 151 -5.32 2.66 -16.90
N ILE A 152 -4.90 1.97 -17.96
CA ILE A 152 -4.23 0.68 -17.84
C ILE A 152 -2.72 0.93 -17.64
N ALA A 153 -2.15 0.40 -16.57
CA ALA A 153 -0.77 0.68 -16.19
C ALA A 153 0.24 0.34 -17.30
N GLN A 154 0.05 -0.77 -18.02
CA GLN A 154 0.90 -1.15 -19.13
C GLN A 154 0.85 -0.16 -20.29
N GLU A 155 -0.32 0.42 -20.58
CA GLU A 155 -0.45 1.46 -21.61
C GLU A 155 0.19 2.77 -21.15
N LEU A 156 -0.04 3.17 -19.89
CA LEU A 156 0.54 4.37 -19.31
C LEU A 156 2.08 4.29 -19.26
N LYS A 157 2.64 3.11 -18.96
CA LYS A 157 4.08 2.88 -18.92
C LYS A 157 4.79 3.19 -20.25
N THR A 158 4.10 3.06 -21.37
CA THR A 158 4.67 3.39 -22.69
C THR A 158 4.75 4.88 -22.95
N VAL A 159 3.97 5.68 -22.22
CA VAL A 159 3.89 7.14 -22.37
C VAL A 159 4.68 7.86 -21.28
N ILE A 160 4.44 7.48 -20.03
CA ILE A 160 5.10 8.04 -18.84
C ILE A 160 5.60 6.88 -17.97
N PRO A 161 6.79 6.32 -18.25
CA PRO A 161 7.30 5.16 -17.50
C PRO A 161 7.43 5.40 -16.00
N SER A 162 7.76 6.62 -15.57
CA SER A 162 7.90 7.00 -14.15
C SER A 162 6.57 6.94 -13.38
N ALA A 163 5.45 7.10 -14.07
CA ALA A 163 4.11 7.04 -13.46
C ALA A 163 3.63 5.60 -13.18
N VAL A 164 4.45 4.58 -13.44
CA VAL A 164 4.08 3.18 -13.24
C VAL A 164 5.10 2.47 -12.37
N GLY A 165 4.65 2.10 -11.18
CA GLY A 165 5.37 1.21 -10.28
C GLY A 165 5.06 -0.27 -10.56
N THR A 166 5.73 -1.13 -9.82
CA THR A 166 5.45 -2.58 -9.79
C THR A 166 5.58 -3.02 -8.35
N ASP A 167 4.59 -3.73 -7.84
CA ASP A 167 4.65 -4.29 -6.51
C ASP A 167 5.51 -5.58 -6.45
N ASP A 168 5.68 -6.14 -5.26
CA ASP A 168 6.46 -7.35 -5.00
C ASP A 168 5.88 -8.62 -5.70
N ARG A 169 4.62 -8.56 -6.14
CA ARG A 169 3.94 -9.62 -6.90
C ARG A 169 4.08 -9.46 -8.41
N GLY A 170 4.76 -8.40 -8.87
CA GLY A 170 4.87 -8.08 -10.28
C GLY A 170 3.65 -7.35 -10.86
N ILE A 171 2.68 -6.96 -10.02
CA ILE A 171 1.50 -6.21 -10.47
C ILE A 171 1.87 -4.74 -10.65
N HIS A 172 1.55 -4.19 -11.81
CA HIS A 172 1.77 -2.79 -12.09
C HIS A 172 0.75 -1.91 -11.38
N THR A 173 1.25 -0.80 -10.82
CA THR A 173 0.45 0.23 -10.13
C THR A 173 0.65 1.58 -10.79
N VAL A 174 -0.39 2.40 -10.81
CA VAL A 174 -0.30 3.79 -11.28
C VAL A 174 0.05 4.69 -10.10
N GLN A 175 1.08 5.50 -10.26
CA GLN A 175 1.54 6.51 -9.31
C GLN A 175 0.97 7.87 -9.74
N SER A 176 -0.11 8.30 -9.11
CA SER A 176 -0.84 9.50 -9.51
C SER A 176 -0.08 10.81 -9.24
N ASP A 177 0.88 10.79 -8.31
CA ASP A 177 1.75 11.91 -7.98
C ASP A 177 2.77 12.25 -9.09
N GLU A 178 3.06 11.32 -9.99
CA GLU A 178 3.91 11.54 -11.15
C GLU A 178 3.17 12.14 -12.36
N ILE A 179 1.83 12.26 -12.26
CA ILE A 179 0.96 12.77 -13.33
C ILE A 179 0.40 14.16 -12.99
N ASN A 180 0.54 14.60 -11.74
CA ASN A 180 0.00 15.87 -11.22
C ASN A 180 0.96 17.05 -11.43
#